data_934724948aa4090c9b79700aef2282ec
#
_entry.id   934724948aa4090c9b79700aef2282ec
#
_cell.length_a   1.000
_cell.length_b   1.000
_cell.length_c   1.000
_cell.angle_alpha   90.00
_cell.angle_beta   90.00
_cell.angle_gamma   90.00
#
_symmetry.space_group_name_H-M   'P 1'
#
loop_
_entity.id
_entity.type
_entity.pdbx_description
1 polymer ?
#
loop_
_entity_poly.entity_id
_entity_poly.type
_entity_poly.pdbx_seq_one_letter_code
_entity_poly.pdbx_strand_id
1 'polypeptide(L)'
;RLHSVPLAFAVSLLLIACGPAQEQTAQFQVEETTIAEIQAAILSRELTSTQVVELYLARIKAYNGTCVDQPEGILGAITTIPRAGKVNALITLNLRPAERLSRGFDERKARSMTDAADNDVAIPDALEVAAEQDAYLASTGSLIGPLHGVVMAIKDQFDTFDMRTTSGADAFYANDRPPRDAVFVQRLRDAGAIILAKANMGEYAAGGVTGVRSSFGGTNCNAYDTERDPGASSGGSGNSVSANLVTCAIGEETGTSVREPAKNNGVVGLAPT
;
A
#
# COMPACT_ATOMS: atom_id res chain seq x y z
N ARG A 1 -11.47 -85.93 -21.72
CA ARG A 1 -12.27 -85.35 -20.63
C ARG A 1 -11.67 -83.96 -20.33
N LEU A 2 -12.33 -82.91 -20.83
CA LEU A 2 -12.02 -81.53 -20.52
C LEU A 2 -12.71 -81.11 -19.21
N HIS A 3 -11.95 -80.59 -18.27
CA HIS A 3 -12.49 -80.02 -17.04
C HIS A 3 -12.57 -78.48 -17.22
N SER A 4 -13.80 -78.01 -17.23
CA SER A 4 -14.09 -76.52 -17.24
C SER A 4 -14.01 -76.02 -15.82
N VAL A 5 -13.18 -74.97 -15.63
CA VAL A 5 -13.07 -74.19 -14.38
C VAL A 5 -13.92 -72.89 -14.56
N PRO A 6 -14.83 -72.58 -13.63
CA PRO A 6 -15.60 -71.36 -13.71
C PRO A 6 -14.76 -70.16 -13.17
N LEU A 7 -14.67 -69.12 -13.96
CA LEU A 7 -14.05 -67.82 -13.62
C LEU A 7 -15.08 -66.97 -12.85
N ALA A 8 -14.88 -66.79 -11.56
CA ALA A 8 -15.70 -65.87 -10.73
C ALA A 8 -15.20 -64.44 -10.90
N PHE A 9 -16.02 -63.56 -11.48
CA PHE A 9 -15.80 -62.13 -11.52
C PHE A 9 -16.24 -61.49 -10.18
N ALA A 10 -15.27 -61.00 -9.40
CA ALA A 10 -15.54 -60.17 -8.23
C ALA A 10 -15.70 -58.71 -8.69
N VAL A 11 -16.89 -58.16 -8.61
CA VAL A 11 -17.16 -56.72 -8.83
C VAL A 11 -16.92 -56.02 -7.51
N SER A 12 -15.79 -55.28 -7.38
CA SER A 12 -15.53 -54.39 -6.25
C SER A 12 -16.27 -53.08 -6.47
N LEU A 13 -17.33 -52.84 -5.70
CA LEU A 13 -17.98 -51.53 -5.61
C LEU A 13 -17.08 -50.58 -4.83
N LEU A 14 -16.47 -49.60 -5.51
CA LEU A 14 -15.84 -48.47 -4.86
C LEU A 14 -16.95 -47.48 -4.42
N LEU A 15 -17.24 -47.43 -3.14
CA LEU A 15 -18.03 -46.41 -2.50
C LEU A 15 -17.14 -45.14 -2.39
N ILE A 16 -17.31 -44.18 -3.31
CA ILE A 16 -16.75 -42.85 -3.17
C ILE A 16 -17.58 -42.14 -2.10
N ALA A 17 -17.04 -42.07 -0.87
CA ALA A 17 -17.59 -41.21 0.17
C ALA A 17 -17.35 -39.75 -0.22
N CYS A 18 -18.38 -39.05 -0.71
CA CYS A 18 -18.40 -37.59 -0.73
C CYS A 18 -18.41 -37.13 0.73
N GLY A 19 -17.25 -36.77 1.25
CA GLY A 19 -17.14 -35.96 2.47
C GLY A 19 -17.79 -34.60 2.23
N PRO A 20 -18.33 -33.94 3.28
CA PRO A 20 -18.87 -32.61 3.14
C PRO A 20 -17.74 -31.70 2.57
N ALA A 21 -18.05 -30.96 1.50
CA ALA A 21 -17.17 -29.92 1.01
C ALA A 21 -16.90 -28.96 2.18
N GLN A 22 -15.64 -28.84 2.61
CA GLN A 22 -15.25 -27.77 3.50
C GLN A 22 -15.54 -26.48 2.72
N GLU A 23 -16.53 -25.71 3.17
CA GLU A 23 -16.67 -24.30 2.78
C GLU A 23 -15.35 -23.64 3.15
N GLN A 24 -14.50 -23.39 2.17
CA GLN A 24 -13.42 -22.43 2.33
C GLN A 24 -14.10 -21.09 2.57
N THR A 25 -14.09 -20.64 3.83
CA THR A 25 -14.45 -19.26 4.15
C THR A 25 -13.61 -18.39 3.26
N ALA A 26 -14.28 -17.60 2.39
CA ALA A 26 -13.61 -16.72 1.47
C ALA A 26 -12.72 -15.79 2.30
N GLN A 27 -11.41 -15.80 2.03
CA GLN A 27 -10.47 -14.93 2.72
C GLN A 27 -10.84 -13.49 2.37
N PHE A 28 -10.88 -12.61 3.38
CA PHE A 28 -11.16 -11.19 3.18
C PHE A 28 -10.17 -10.59 2.16
N GLN A 29 -10.70 -9.78 1.26
CA GLN A 29 -9.91 -9.10 0.24
C GLN A 29 -10.03 -7.60 0.43
N VAL A 30 -8.91 -6.88 0.33
CA VAL A 30 -8.87 -5.41 0.50
C VAL A 30 -9.18 -4.64 -0.78
N GLU A 31 -9.32 -5.34 -1.90
CA GLU A 31 -9.66 -4.75 -3.19
C GLU A 31 -11.06 -4.15 -3.16
N GLU A 32 -11.16 -2.87 -3.53
CA GLU A 32 -12.40 -2.09 -3.58
C GLU A 32 -13.17 -2.03 -2.24
N THR A 33 -12.49 -2.38 -1.13
CA THR A 33 -13.12 -2.43 0.19
C THR A 33 -13.25 -1.02 0.79
N THR A 34 -14.42 -0.74 1.33
CA THR A 34 -14.71 0.52 2.03
C THR A 34 -14.17 0.53 3.46
N ILE A 35 -14.00 1.73 4.03
CA ILE A 35 -13.64 1.90 5.45
C ILE A 35 -14.65 1.16 6.36
N ALA A 36 -15.95 1.25 6.05
CA ALA A 36 -16.99 0.60 6.84
C ALA A 36 -16.88 -0.93 6.83
N GLU A 37 -16.54 -1.52 5.70
CA GLU A 37 -16.34 -2.98 5.58
C GLU A 37 -15.10 -3.45 6.33
N ILE A 38 -13.98 -2.72 6.23
CA ILE A 38 -12.78 -3.01 7.03
C ILE A 38 -13.11 -2.98 8.52
N GLN A 39 -13.78 -1.93 8.99
CA GLN A 39 -14.15 -1.79 10.39
C GLN A 39 -15.15 -2.83 10.85
N ALA A 40 -16.10 -3.21 10.00
CA ALA A 40 -17.04 -4.31 10.30
C ALA A 40 -16.31 -5.65 10.46
N ALA A 41 -15.35 -5.97 9.57
CA ALA A 41 -14.53 -7.18 9.67
C ALA A 41 -13.64 -7.18 10.93
N ILE A 42 -13.09 -6.03 11.32
CA ILE A 42 -12.30 -5.89 12.55
C ILE A 42 -13.20 -6.07 13.79
N LEU A 43 -14.37 -5.45 13.84
CA LEU A 43 -15.30 -5.57 14.96
C LEU A 43 -15.87 -6.98 15.09
N SER A 44 -16.12 -7.67 13.98
CA SER A 44 -16.56 -9.07 13.98
C SER A 44 -15.44 -10.06 14.27
N ARG A 45 -14.18 -9.60 14.37
CA ARG A 45 -12.97 -10.41 14.56
C ARG A 45 -12.67 -11.36 13.38
N GLU A 46 -13.18 -11.06 12.22
CA GLU A 46 -12.79 -11.70 10.95
C GLU A 46 -11.36 -11.31 10.56
N LEU A 47 -10.98 -10.05 10.84
CA LEU A 47 -9.64 -9.50 10.65
C LEU A 47 -9.14 -8.81 11.92
N THR A 48 -7.82 -8.60 11.96
CA THR A 48 -7.17 -7.63 12.83
C THR A 48 -6.63 -6.45 12.02
N SER A 49 -6.36 -5.31 12.66
CA SER A 49 -5.69 -4.17 12.03
C SER A 49 -4.34 -4.58 11.45
N THR A 50 -3.60 -5.44 12.16
CA THR A 50 -2.33 -6.03 11.69
C THR A 50 -2.53 -6.80 10.38
N GLN A 51 -3.56 -7.64 10.29
CA GLN A 51 -3.86 -8.40 9.07
C GLN A 51 -4.25 -7.48 7.90
N VAL A 52 -4.96 -6.38 8.15
CA VAL A 52 -5.25 -5.38 7.11
C VAL A 52 -3.95 -4.79 6.54
N VAL A 53 -3.00 -4.39 7.41
CA VAL A 53 -1.68 -3.89 6.97
C VAL A 53 -0.94 -4.96 6.15
N GLU A 54 -0.95 -6.22 6.60
CA GLU A 54 -0.31 -7.33 5.89
C GLU A 54 -0.88 -7.56 4.48
N LEU A 55 -2.19 -7.48 4.32
CA LEU A 55 -2.84 -7.59 3.01
C LEU A 55 -2.38 -6.47 2.07
N TYR A 56 -2.31 -5.22 2.55
CA TYR A 56 -1.79 -4.12 1.75
C TYR A 56 -0.30 -4.26 1.44
N LEU A 57 0.53 -4.71 2.40
CA LEU A 57 1.95 -4.97 2.15
C LEU A 57 2.17 -6.05 1.08
N ALA A 58 1.36 -7.10 1.08
CA ALA A 58 1.40 -8.12 0.03
C ALA A 58 1.09 -7.52 -1.35
N ARG A 59 0.08 -6.65 -1.45
CA ARG A 59 -0.27 -5.93 -2.68
C ARG A 59 0.84 -4.95 -3.12
N ILE A 60 1.39 -4.20 -2.17
CA ILE A 60 2.52 -3.29 -2.44
C ILE A 60 3.70 -4.09 -3.01
N LYS A 61 4.01 -5.25 -2.45
CA LYS A 61 5.07 -6.13 -2.98
C LYS A 61 4.75 -6.63 -4.39
N ALA A 62 3.50 -6.94 -4.66
CA ALA A 62 3.06 -7.45 -5.97
C ALA A 62 3.04 -6.35 -7.04
N TYR A 63 2.56 -5.14 -6.73
CA TYR A 63 2.19 -4.15 -7.75
C TYR A 63 2.95 -2.82 -7.65
N ASN A 64 3.61 -2.49 -6.53
CA ASN A 64 4.40 -1.27 -6.42
C ASN A 64 5.85 -1.52 -6.78
N GLY A 65 6.33 -0.92 -7.87
CA GLY A 65 7.70 -1.12 -8.36
C GLY A 65 7.93 -0.41 -9.69
N THR A 66 9.10 -0.62 -10.28
CA THR A 66 9.53 0.02 -11.52
C THR A 66 8.59 -0.30 -12.68
N CYS A 67 8.10 0.74 -13.35
CA CYS A 67 7.21 0.67 -14.50
C CYS A 67 7.79 1.30 -15.77
N VAL A 68 8.94 1.93 -15.66
CA VAL A 68 9.68 2.53 -16.79
C VAL A 68 11.16 2.18 -16.71
N ASP A 69 11.81 2.18 -17.86
CA ASP A 69 13.26 2.20 -17.98
C ASP A 69 13.73 3.66 -18.04
N GLN A 70 14.56 4.06 -17.10
CA GLN A 70 15.10 5.41 -16.94
C GLN A 70 16.56 5.38 -16.46
N PRO A 71 17.49 4.84 -17.26
CA PRO A 71 18.86 4.59 -16.83
C PRO A 71 19.64 5.86 -16.43
N GLU A 72 19.28 7.00 -17.01
CA GLU A 72 19.89 8.31 -16.71
C GLU A 72 19.05 9.14 -15.70
N GLY A 73 18.13 8.47 -14.98
CA GLY A 73 17.21 9.13 -14.05
C GLY A 73 16.12 9.93 -14.74
N ILE A 74 15.50 10.85 -14.00
CA ILE A 74 14.32 11.61 -14.47
C ILE A 74 14.62 12.69 -15.52
N LEU A 75 15.87 13.03 -15.70
CA LEU A 75 16.30 14.03 -16.69
C LEU A 75 16.69 13.39 -18.03
N GLY A 76 16.90 12.10 -18.06
CA GLY A 76 17.23 11.35 -19.26
C GLY A 76 16.02 10.84 -20.03
N ALA A 77 16.27 9.95 -20.98
CA ALA A 77 15.22 9.26 -21.71
C ALA A 77 14.44 8.33 -20.77
N ILE A 78 13.11 8.37 -20.87
CA ILE A 78 12.20 7.50 -20.10
C ILE A 78 11.38 6.69 -21.08
N THR A 79 11.47 5.38 -20.96
CA THR A 79 10.75 4.44 -21.82
C THR A 79 9.82 3.58 -20.97
N THR A 80 8.55 3.51 -21.31
CA THR A 80 7.59 2.65 -20.62
C THR A 80 7.97 1.18 -20.81
N ILE A 81 7.96 0.42 -19.73
CA ILE A 81 8.11 -1.03 -19.79
C ILE A 81 6.73 -1.61 -20.18
N PRO A 82 6.58 -2.22 -21.36
CA PRO A 82 5.29 -2.74 -21.78
C PRO A 82 4.78 -3.79 -20.79
N ARG A 83 3.55 -3.63 -20.33
CA ARG A 83 2.91 -4.55 -19.38
C ARG A 83 3.73 -4.76 -18.09
N ALA A 84 4.33 -3.69 -17.57
CA ALA A 84 5.15 -3.74 -16.36
C ALA A 84 4.41 -4.40 -15.17
N GLY A 85 3.09 -4.25 -15.09
CA GLY A 85 2.29 -4.73 -13.97
C GLY A 85 2.66 -4.06 -12.63
N LYS A 86 3.33 -2.90 -12.72
CA LYS A 86 3.84 -2.13 -11.58
C LYS A 86 3.51 -0.66 -11.78
N VAL A 87 3.33 0.07 -10.68
CA VAL A 87 2.89 1.47 -10.74
C VAL A 87 3.85 2.47 -10.11
N ASN A 88 4.73 2.07 -9.20
CA ASN A 88 5.66 2.94 -8.46
C ASN A 88 4.96 4.11 -7.73
N ALA A 89 3.81 3.82 -7.13
CA ALA A 89 2.98 4.82 -6.46
C ALA A 89 3.50 5.19 -5.06
N LEU A 90 4.17 4.28 -4.36
CA LEU A 90 4.65 4.44 -3.00
C LEU A 90 6.18 4.38 -2.97
N ILE A 91 6.82 5.38 -2.37
CA ILE A 91 8.28 5.56 -2.40
C ILE A 91 8.97 5.26 -1.09
N THR A 92 8.29 5.43 0.04
CA THR A 92 8.78 5.11 1.39
C THR A 92 7.74 4.27 2.11
N LEU A 93 8.18 3.28 2.88
CA LEU A 93 7.30 2.44 3.69
C LEU A 93 7.62 2.65 5.18
N ASN A 94 6.60 2.79 6.00
CA ASN A 94 6.72 2.89 7.44
C ASN A 94 6.91 1.51 8.06
N LEU A 95 8.08 0.94 7.82
CA LEU A 95 8.50 -0.36 8.33
C LEU A 95 9.87 -0.26 8.99
N ARG A 96 10.06 -0.98 10.08
CA ARG A 96 11.39 -1.18 10.65
C ARG A 96 12.31 -1.87 9.65
N PRO A 97 13.65 -1.65 9.71
CA PRO A 97 14.59 -2.25 8.76
C PRO A 97 14.44 -3.77 8.66
N ALA A 98 14.29 -4.48 9.78
CA ALA A 98 14.13 -5.93 9.78
C ALA A 98 12.87 -6.38 9.03
N GLU A 99 11.73 -5.71 9.27
CA GLU A 99 10.47 -5.98 8.58
C GLU A 99 10.55 -5.66 7.09
N ARG A 100 11.14 -4.53 6.75
CA ARG A 100 11.34 -4.12 5.36
C ARG A 100 12.17 -5.14 4.58
N LEU A 101 13.31 -5.55 5.14
CA LEU A 101 14.24 -6.50 4.50
C LEU A 101 13.67 -7.92 4.41
N SER A 102 13.02 -8.42 5.47
CA SER A 102 12.41 -9.77 5.47
C SER A 102 11.35 -9.92 4.40
N ARG A 103 10.63 -8.83 4.08
CA ARG A 103 9.64 -8.75 3.00
C ARG A 103 10.26 -8.49 1.63
N GLY A 104 11.57 -8.28 1.55
CA GLY A 104 12.33 -8.04 0.32
C GLY A 104 12.05 -6.68 -0.32
N PHE A 105 11.71 -5.66 0.46
CA PHE A 105 11.70 -4.27 -0.01
C PHE A 105 13.10 -3.68 0.01
N ASP A 106 13.45 -2.92 -1.02
CA ASP A 106 14.76 -2.31 -1.17
C ASP A 106 15.02 -1.14 -0.19
N GLU A 107 16.26 -0.67 -0.13
CA GLU A 107 16.67 0.41 0.78
C GLU A 107 16.01 1.76 0.47
N ARG A 108 15.59 2.00 -0.77
CA ARG A 108 14.87 3.22 -1.13
C ARG A 108 13.53 3.33 -0.44
N LYS A 109 12.97 2.20 0.01
CA LYS A 109 11.73 2.17 0.81
C LYS A 109 11.97 2.44 2.30
N ALA A 110 13.21 2.63 2.74
CA ALA A 110 13.53 2.91 4.13
C ALA A 110 12.93 4.24 4.60
N ARG A 111 12.39 4.25 5.83
CA ARG A 111 11.74 5.42 6.44
C ARG A 111 12.71 6.48 6.95
N SER A 112 14.02 6.17 7.05
CA SER A 112 15.08 7.09 7.44
C SER A 112 16.35 6.82 6.64
N MET A 113 17.26 7.77 6.61
CA MET A 113 18.60 7.60 6.02
C MET A 113 19.53 6.77 6.91
N THR A 114 19.21 6.63 8.19
CA THR A 114 20.04 5.92 9.18
C THR A 114 19.28 4.78 9.82
N ASP A 115 19.83 3.57 9.80
CA ASP A 115 19.25 2.40 10.46
C ASP A 115 19.12 2.59 11.97
N ALA A 116 20.03 3.34 12.59
CA ALA A 116 19.96 3.65 14.02
C ALA A 116 18.68 4.42 14.38
N ALA A 117 18.30 5.41 13.57
CA ALA A 117 17.05 6.14 13.74
C ALA A 117 15.83 5.27 13.47
N ASP A 118 15.91 4.34 12.52
CA ASP A 118 14.84 3.41 12.20
C ASP A 118 14.54 2.39 13.31
N ASN A 119 15.50 2.13 14.19
CA ASN A 119 15.35 1.20 15.33
C ASN A 119 14.94 1.90 16.64
N ASP A 120 14.65 3.19 16.64
CA ASP A 120 14.16 3.91 17.81
C ASP A 120 12.78 3.36 18.22
N VAL A 121 12.71 2.80 19.42
CA VAL A 121 11.46 2.20 19.95
C VAL A 121 10.36 3.25 20.20
N ALA A 122 10.73 4.53 20.35
CA ALA A 122 9.77 5.62 20.50
C ALA A 122 9.07 5.99 19.19
N ILE A 123 9.49 5.41 18.07
CA ILE A 123 8.94 5.67 16.75
C ILE A 123 8.40 4.34 16.19
N PRO A 124 7.16 3.96 16.54
CA PRO A 124 6.56 2.71 16.07
C PRO A 124 6.41 2.71 14.55
N ASP A 125 6.51 1.55 13.94
CA ASP A 125 6.18 1.37 12.54
C ASP A 125 4.69 1.07 12.34
N ALA A 126 4.25 0.94 11.09
CA ALA A 126 2.84 0.72 10.78
C ALA A 126 2.29 -0.60 11.34
N LEU A 127 3.12 -1.65 11.44
CA LEU A 127 2.71 -2.93 12.02
C LEU A 127 2.60 -2.84 13.54
N GLU A 128 3.50 -2.12 14.19
CA GLU A 128 3.45 -1.86 15.64
C GLU A 128 2.21 -1.03 16.01
N VAL A 129 1.90 0.02 15.23
CA VAL A 129 0.66 0.82 15.40
C VAL A 129 -0.58 -0.06 15.20
N ALA A 130 -0.59 -0.93 14.20
CA ALA A 130 -1.70 -1.86 13.97
C ALA A 130 -1.88 -2.83 15.15
N ALA A 131 -0.79 -3.38 15.67
CA ALA A 131 -0.82 -4.29 16.83
C ALA A 131 -1.31 -3.58 18.10
N GLU A 132 -0.96 -2.30 18.30
CA GLU A 132 -1.51 -1.48 19.40
C GLU A 132 -3.04 -1.30 19.26
N GLN A 133 -3.55 -1.09 18.04
CA GLN A 133 -4.99 -1.02 17.79
C GLN A 133 -5.70 -2.33 18.08
N ASP A 134 -5.10 -3.47 17.69
CA ASP A 134 -5.63 -4.80 17.99
C ASP A 134 -5.70 -5.04 19.51
N ALA A 135 -4.66 -4.66 20.25
CA ALA A 135 -4.63 -4.76 21.70
C ALA A 135 -5.67 -3.84 22.37
N TYR A 136 -5.84 -2.62 21.86
CA TYR A 136 -6.87 -1.70 22.32
C TYR A 136 -8.28 -2.27 22.15
N LEU A 137 -8.60 -2.76 20.95
CA LEU A 137 -9.90 -3.38 20.68
C LEU A 137 -10.13 -4.63 21.56
N ALA A 138 -9.09 -5.44 21.76
CA ALA A 138 -9.19 -6.63 22.63
C ALA A 138 -9.50 -6.27 24.09
N SER A 139 -8.94 -5.16 24.59
CA SER A 139 -9.11 -4.73 25.96
C SER A 139 -10.39 -3.92 26.23
N THR A 140 -10.84 -3.14 25.25
CA THR A 140 -11.97 -2.20 25.40
C THR A 140 -13.25 -2.65 24.73
N GLY A 141 -13.17 -3.52 23.72
CA GLY A 141 -14.27 -3.90 22.83
C GLY A 141 -14.71 -2.79 21.86
N SER A 142 -13.92 -1.73 21.74
CA SER A 142 -14.25 -0.55 20.93
C SER A 142 -13.13 -0.15 19.98
N LEU A 143 -13.49 0.47 18.86
CA LEU A 143 -12.51 1.10 17.98
C LEU A 143 -11.88 2.32 18.65
N ILE A 144 -10.59 2.62 18.35
CA ILE A 144 -9.88 3.77 18.92
C ILE A 144 -10.40 5.10 18.36
N GLY A 145 -10.97 5.08 17.15
CA GLY A 145 -11.50 6.24 16.48
C GLY A 145 -12.13 5.90 15.12
N PRO A 146 -12.65 6.90 14.40
CA PRO A 146 -13.34 6.70 13.12
C PRO A 146 -12.45 6.17 11.98
N LEU A 147 -11.14 6.19 12.14
CA LEU A 147 -10.17 5.66 11.17
C LEU A 147 -9.39 4.45 11.68
N HIS A 148 -9.87 3.78 12.73
CA HIS A 148 -9.25 2.55 13.22
C HIS A 148 -9.17 1.49 12.11
N GLY A 149 -7.98 0.93 11.88
CA GLY A 149 -7.73 -0.06 10.83
C GLY A 149 -7.62 0.51 9.42
N VAL A 150 -7.79 1.82 9.25
CA VAL A 150 -7.68 2.48 7.93
C VAL A 150 -6.22 2.72 7.59
N VAL A 151 -5.75 2.06 6.54
CA VAL A 151 -4.37 2.16 6.05
C VAL A 151 -4.27 3.28 5.03
N MET A 152 -3.34 4.22 5.24
CA MET A 152 -3.22 5.43 4.42
C MET A 152 -1.81 5.65 3.88
N ALA A 153 -1.74 6.31 2.72
CA ALA A 153 -0.52 6.93 2.20
C ALA A 153 -0.61 8.45 2.26
N ILE A 154 0.51 9.10 2.54
CA ILE A 154 0.62 10.56 2.63
C ILE A 154 1.53 11.05 1.51
N LYS A 155 1.09 12.03 0.71
CA LYS A 155 1.93 12.65 -0.33
C LYS A 155 3.26 13.09 0.26
N ASP A 156 4.36 12.80 -0.41
CA ASP A 156 5.70 12.88 0.15
C ASP A 156 6.21 14.29 0.50
N GLN A 157 5.44 15.33 0.27
CA GLN A 157 5.75 16.68 0.71
C GLN A 157 5.26 17.02 2.13
N PHE A 158 4.38 16.19 2.70
CA PHE A 158 3.87 16.42 4.04
C PHE A 158 4.72 15.74 5.10
N ASP A 159 5.01 16.46 6.16
CA ASP A 159 5.80 15.96 7.28
C ASP A 159 5.12 14.80 8.00
N THR A 160 5.88 13.74 8.20
CA THR A 160 5.55 12.59 9.02
C THR A 160 6.75 12.26 9.91
N PHE A 161 6.59 12.31 11.23
CA PHE A 161 7.71 12.19 12.17
C PHE A 161 8.43 10.82 12.11
N ASP A 162 7.76 9.82 11.57
CA ASP A 162 8.22 8.43 11.48
C ASP A 162 8.79 8.04 10.11
N MET A 163 8.66 8.92 9.11
CA MET A 163 9.22 8.69 7.78
C MET A 163 9.87 9.96 7.23
N ARG A 164 10.90 9.80 6.43
CA ARG A 164 11.51 10.90 5.69
C ARG A 164 10.49 11.60 4.79
N THR A 165 10.67 12.91 4.64
CA THR A 165 9.86 13.76 3.77
C THR A 165 10.77 14.42 2.75
N THR A 166 10.65 14.01 1.48
CA THR A 166 11.62 14.40 0.45
C THR A 166 11.06 15.38 -0.59
N SER A 167 9.74 15.58 -0.61
CA SER A 167 9.06 16.29 -1.72
C SER A 167 9.38 15.71 -3.10
N GLY A 168 9.70 14.40 -3.16
CA GLY A 168 10.12 13.71 -4.36
C GLY A 168 11.58 13.98 -4.77
N ALA A 169 12.33 14.81 -4.06
CA ALA A 169 13.70 15.18 -4.41
C ALA A 169 14.74 14.28 -3.74
N ASP A 170 15.73 13.84 -4.50
CA ASP A 170 16.93 13.18 -3.98
C ASP A 170 17.95 14.22 -3.51
N ALA A 171 17.57 14.97 -2.47
CA ALA A 171 18.39 16.01 -1.88
C ALA A 171 18.77 15.61 -0.45
N PHE A 172 20.05 15.58 -0.16
CA PHE A 172 20.58 15.06 1.11
C PHE A 172 19.89 15.67 2.34
N TYR A 173 19.67 16.99 2.36
CA TYR A 173 19.02 17.67 3.49
C TYR A 173 17.52 17.34 3.65
N ALA A 174 16.86 16.86 2.59
CA ALA A 174 15.44 16.54 2.59
C ALA A 174 15.17 15.06 2.87
N ASN A 175 16.22 14.26 2.99
CA ASN A 175 16.08 12.80 3.09
C ASN A 175 16.05 12.27 4.52
N ASP A 176 15.75 13.11 5.51
CA ASP A 176 15.60 12.65 6.89
C ASP A 176 14.17 12.91 7.39
N ARG A 177 13.90 12.35 8.58
CA ARG A 177 12.60 12.48 9.22
C ARG A 177 12.43 13.88 9.80
N PRO A 178 11.29 14.52 9.58
CA PRO A 178 10.95 15.75 10.26
C PRO A 178 10.73 15.50 11.77
N PRO A 179 10.90 16.51 12.63
CA PRO A 179 10.79 16.36 14.07
C PRO A 179 9.34 16.12 14.56
N ARG A 180 8.35 16.34 13.70
CA ARG A 180 6.92 16.21 14.02
C ARG A 180 6.08 16.00 12.76
N ASP A 181 4.89 15.47 12.94
CA ASP A 181 3.88 15.42 11.88
C ASP A 181 3.38 16.80 11.47
N ALA A 182 2.94 16.93 10.23
CA ALA A 182 2.02 17.98 9.84
C ALA A 182 0.72 17.88 10.67
N VAL A 183 0.12 19.03 10.98
CA VAL A 183 -1.05 19.07 11.90
C VAL A 183 -2.18 18.12 11.47
N PHE A 184 -2.49 18.04 10.18
CA PHE A 184 -3.55 17.15 9.73
C PHE A 184 -3.14 15.66 9.79
N VAL A 185 -1.85 15.33 9.61
CA VAL A 185 -1.34 13.94 9.76
C VAL A 185 -1.50 13.49 11.20
N GLN A 186 -1.15 14.35 12.17
CA GLN A 186 -1.39 14.09 13.58
C GLN A 186 -2.87 13.81 13.85
N ARG A 187 -3.77 14.63 13.29
CA ARG A 187 -5.22 14.42 13.44
C ARG A 187 -5.71 13.11 12.84
N LEU A 188 -5.13 12.67 11.71
CA LEU A 188 -5.46 11.36 11.14
C LEU A 188 -5.04 10.23 12.08
N ARG A 189 -3.83 10.31 12.67
CA ARG A 189 -3.37 9.34 13.67
C ARG A 189 -4.25 9.35 14.92
N ASP A 190 -4.59 10.52 15.44
CA ASP A 190 -5.50 10.67 16.59
C ASP A 190 -6.87 10.05 16.32
N ALA A 191 -7.32 10.06 15.07
CA ALA A 191 -8.54 9.39 14.62
C ALA A 191 -8.39 7.87 14.39
N GLY A 192 -7.17 7.32 14.53
CA GLY A 192 -6.87 5.90 14.39
C GLY A 192 -6.34 5.47 13.02
N ALA A 193 -5.95 6.39 12.14
CA ALA A 193 -5.36 6.03 10.85
C ALA A 193 -3.98 5.40 11.02
N ILE A 194 -3.69 4.37 10.23
CA ILE A 194 -2.37 3.74 10.13
C ILE A 194 -1.65 4.32 8.91
N ILE A 195 -0.63 5.14 9.14
CA ILE A 195 0.15 5.75 8.06
C ILE A 195 1.22 4.76 7.62
N LEU A 196 0.98 4.10 6.49
CA LEU A 196 1.83 3.01 5.98
C LEU A 196 2.94 3.50 5.05
N ALA A 197 2.71 4.59 4.30
CA ALA A 197 3.63 4.94 3.22
C ALA A 197 3.64 6.43 2.87
N LYS A 198 4.73 6.86 2.23
CA LYS A 198 4.79 8.12 1.49
C LYS A 198 4.47 7.86 0.02
N ALA A 199 3.52 8.64 -0.51
CA ALA A 199 3.10 8.55 -1.90
C ALA A 199 4.02 9.35 -2.82
N ASN A 200 4.37 8.76 -3.96
CA ASN A 200 5.18 9.40 -4.99
C ASN A 200 4.48 10.65 -5.55
N MET A 201 5.26 11.60 -5.97
CA MET A 201 4.76 12.89 -6.43
C MET A 201 5.66 13.49 -7.51
N GLY A 202 5.14 14.44 -8.27
CA GLY A 202 6.00 15.32 -9.07
C GLY A 202 6.95 16.08 -8.13
N GLU A 203 8.25 16.04 -8.43
CA GLU A 203 9.28 16.67 -7.59
C GLU A 203 8.93 18.11 -7.27
N TYR A 204 8.98 18.49 -5.99
CA TYR A 204 8.55 19.79 -5.45
C TYR A 204 7.12 20.22 -5.87
N ALA A 205 6.24 19.27 -6.04
CA ALA A 205 4.87 19.47 -6.54
C ALA A 205 4.80 20.12 -7.93
N ALA A 206 5.91 20.10 -8.67
CA ALA A 206 5.93 20.53 -10.05
C ALA A 206 5.12 19.53 -10.89
N GLY A 207 3.88 19.89 -11.18
CA GLY A 207 3.06 19.24 -12.19
C GLY A 207 3.54 19.75 -13.55
N GLY A 208 4.31 18.98 -14.25
CA GLY A 208 4.84 19.39 -15.53
C GLY A 208 4.33 18.55 -16.67
N VAL A 209 4.69 18.94 -17.87
CA VAL A 209 4.41 18.29 -19.17
C VAL A 209 4.83 16.80 -19.22
N THR A 210 5.42 16.28 -18.17
CA THR A 210 6.12 15.00 -18.14
C THR A 210 5.61 14.01 -17.08
N GLY A 211 4.44 14.26 -16.50
CA GLY A 211 3.86 13.33 -15.50
C GLY A 211 4.52 13.37 -14.13
N VAL A 212 4.26 12.38 -13.31
CA VAL A 212 4.81 12.28 -11.96
C VAL A 212 6.20 11.68 -12.01
N ARG A 213 7.20 12.53 -11.93
CA ARG A 213 8.62 12.19 -11.91
C ARG A 213 9.29 12.75 -10.67
N SER A 214 10.12 11.96 -10.03
CA SER A 214 10.82 12.32 -8.82
C SER A 214 12.22 11.72 -8.86
N SER A 215 13.25 12.54 -8.57
CA SER A 215 14.63 12.05 -8.51
C SER A 215 14.81 11.03 -7.39
N PHE A 216 14.05 11.15 -6.30
CA PHE A 216 14.06 10.21 -5.21
C PHE A 216 13.28 8.91 -5.52
N GLY A 217 12.04 9.02 -6.00
CA GLY A 217 11.14 7.88 -6.18
C GLY A 217 11.09 7.31 -7.59
N GLY A 218 11.60 8.04 -8.59
CA GLY A 218 11.45 7.68 -10.00
C GLY A 218 10.08 8.02 -10.56
N THR A 219 9.80 7.55 -11.76
CA THR A 219 8.55 7.79 -12.47
C THR A 219 7.41 6.92 -11.93
N ASN A 220 6.26 7.54 -11.70
CA ASN A 220 5.00 6.88 -11.36
C ASN A 220 4.17 6.64 -12.65
N CYS A 221 3.55 5.47 -12.79
CA CYS A 221 2.72 5.11 -13.93
C CYS A 221 1.26 4.92 -13.52
N ASN A 222 0.34 5.14 -14.46
CA ASN A 222 -1.09 4.95 -14.23
C ASN A 222 -1.43 3.47 -13.99
N ALA A 223 -2.37 3.18 -13.08
CA ALA A 223 -2.73 1.82 -12.69
C ALA A 223 -3.45 1.03 -13.79
N TYR A 224 -4.23 1.70 -14.63
CA TYR A 224 -4.98 1.07 -15.71
C TYR A 224 -4.18 0.89 -16.98
N ASP A 225 -3.28 1.85 -17.26
CA ASP A 225 -2.46 1.85 -18.46
C ASP A 225 -1.15 2.57 -18.17
N THR A 226 -0.06 1.83 -18.05
CA THR A 226 1.26 2.36 -17.69
C THR A 226 1.84 3.33 -18.74
N GLU A 227 1.25 3.42 -19.93
CA GLU A 227 1.61 4.40 -20.95
C GLU A 227 0.87 5.74 -20.79
N ARG A 228 -0.11 5.80 -19.88
CA ARG A 228 -0.90 7.00 -19.60
C ARG A 228 -0.35 7.77 -18.41
N ASP A 229 -0.59 9.08 -18.43
CA ASP A 229 -0.26 9.96 -17.33
C ASP A 229 -1.13 9.65 -16.10
N PRO A 230 -0.54 9.39 -14.92
CA PRO A 230 -1.29 9.19 -13.68
C PRO A 230 -1.89 10.50 -13.12
N GLY A 231 -1.57 11.65 -13.73
CA GLY A 231 -1.94 12.97 -13.22
C GLY A 231 -0.97 13.50 -12.16
N ALA A 232 -0.68 14.79 -12.22
CA ALA A 232 0.29 15.45 -11.35
C ALA A 232 -0.39 16.54 -10.49
N SER A 233 0.25 16.86 -9.33
CA SER A 233 1.49 16.34 -8.82
C SER A 233 1.29 15.18 -7.83
N SER A 234 0.05 14.87 -7.35
CA SER A 234 -0.26 13.80 -6.40
C SER A 234 -0.54 12.46 -7.09
N GLY A 235 0.18 12.13 -8.17
CA GLY A 235 -0.07 10.91 -8.95
C GLY A 235 0.06 9.63 -8.13
N GLY A 236 1.05 9.55 -7.25
CA GLY A 236 1.21 8.41 -6.35
C GLY A 236 0.05 8.26 -5.36
N SER A 237 -0.53 9.37 -4.88
CA SER A 237 -1.70 9.33 -4.01
C SER A 237 -2.91 8.74 -4.75
N GLY A 238 -3.27 9.28 -5.92
CA GLY A 238 -4.38 8.76 -6.72
C GLY A 238 -4.17 7.30 -7.14
N ASN A 239 -2.96 7.01 -7.60
CA ASN A 239 -2.60 5.70 -8.12
C ASN A 239 -2.52 4.61 -7.03
N SER A 240 -2.06 4.96 -5.82
CA SER A 240 -2.02 3.99 -4.72
C SER A 240 -3.40 3.50 -4.29
N VAL A 241 -4.41 4.37 -4.37
CA VAL A 241 -5.81 4.01 -4.11
C VAL A 241 -6.36 3.18 -5.26
N SER A 242 -6.20 3.63 -6.51
CA SER A 242 -6.68 2.92 -7.71
C SER A 242 -6.09 1.51 -7.85
N ALA A 243 -4.82 1.32 -7.46
CA ALA A 243 -4.18 0.00 -7.46
C ALA A 243 -4.46 -0.82 -6.18
N ASN A 244 -5.31 -0.32 -5.29
CA ASN A 244 -5.63 -0.94 -3.99
C ASN A 244 -4.36 -1.27 -3.17
N LEU A 245 -3.43 -0.31 -3.08
CA LEU A 245 -2.22 -0.42 -2.25
C LEU A 245 -2.43 0.16 -0.85
N VAL A 246 -3.47 0.95 -0.67
CA VAL A 246 -3.93 1.55 0.58
C VAL A 246 -5.44 1.77 0.50
N THR A 247 -6.10 1.95 1.65
CA THR A 247 -7.54 2.26 1.71
C THR A 247 -7.84 3.64 1.12
N CYS A 248 -7.06 4.65 1.47
CA CYS A 248 -7.15 6.01 0.95
C CYS A 248 -5.79 6.72 1.05
N ALA A 249 -5.66 7.86 0.39
CA ALA A 249 -4.43 8.61 0.38
C ALA A 249 -4.67 10.12 0.48
N ILE A 250 -3.69 10.84 1.01
CA ILE A 250 -3.68 12.31 1.04
C ILE A 250 -2.84 12.82 -0.12
N GLY A 251 -3.46 13.66 -0.92
CA GLY A 251 -2.82 14.52 -1.91
C GLY A 251 -2.75 15.96 -1.44
N GLU A 252 -2.18 16.83 -2.26
CA GLU A 252 -2.17 18.29 -2.08
C GLU A 252 -2.43 18.95 -3.43
N GLU A 253 -3.16 20.04 -3.41
CA GLU A 253 -3.52 20.77 -4.62
C GLU A 253 -3.30 22.26 -4.49
N THR A 254 -2.49 22.81 -5.41
CA THR A 254 -2.44 24.25 -5.68
C THR A 254 -3.32 24.59 -6.90
N GLY A 255 -3.23 23.79 -7.95
CA GLY A 255 -4.00 24.00 -9.19
C GLY A 255 -4.95 22.83 -9.49
N THR A 256 -4.39 21.66 -9.85
CA THR A 256 -5.14 20.46 -10.26
C THR A 256 -4.61 19.19 -9.60
N SER A 257 -3.69 19.31 -8.66
CA SER A 257 -2.84 18.20 -8.20
C SER A 257 -3.55 17.14 -7.34
N VAL A 258 -4.83 17.29 -7.02
CA VAL A 258 -5.70 16.24 -6.45
C VAL A 258 -6.71 15.78 -7.50
N ARG A 259 -7.37 16.73 -8.15
CA ARG A 259 -8.46 16.45 -9.10
C ARG A 259 -7.96 15.73 -10.36
N GLU A 260 -6.79 16.10 -10.88
CA GLU A 260 -6.23 15.46 -12.07
C GLU A 260 -5.79 14.01 -11.78
N PRO A 261 -5.00 13.71 -10.72
CA PRO A 261 -4.72 12.33 -10.34
C PRO A 261 -5.98 11.50 -10.07
N ALA A 262 -6.98 12.07 -9.38
CA ALA A 262 -8.23 11.36 -9.13
C ALA A 262 -8.96 11.01 -10.42
N LYS A 263 -9.10 11.96 -11.35
CA LYS A 263 -9.70 11.74 -12.67
C LYS A 263 -8.94 10.70 -13.48
N ASN A 264 -7.62 10.80 -13.55
CA ASN A 264 -6.79 9.93 -14.40
C ASN A 264 -6.71 8.50 -13.87
N ASN A 265 -6.89 8.30 -12.57
CA ASN A 265 -6.88 6.98 -11.93
C ASN A 265 -8.27 6.47 -11.52
N GLY A 266 -9.35 7.13 -11.92
CA GLY A 266 -10.71 6.66 -11.69
C GLY A 266 -11.15 6.59 -10.22
N VAL A 267 -10.58 7.44 -9.36
CA VAL A 267 -10.91 7.49 -7.93
C VAL A 267 -11.61 8.81 -7.57
N VAL A 268 -12.27 8.84 -6.43
CA VAL A 268 -12.90 10.06 -5.90
C VAL A 268 -11.82 10.98 -5.34
N GLY A 269 -11.72 12.20 -5.88
CA GLY A 269 -10.84 13.26 -5.40
C GLY A 269 -11.65 14.33 -4.67
N LEU A 270 -11.33 14.57 -3.38
CA LEU A 270 -11.93 15.63 -2.58
C LEU A 270 -10.90 16.73 -2.34
N ALA A 271 -11.20 17.94 -2.82
CA ALA A 271 -10.44 19.15 -2.52
C ALA A 271 -11.34 20.07 -1.69
N PRO A 272 -11.29 19.98 -0.35
CA PRO A 272 -12.13 20.83 0.52
C PRO A 272 -11.68 22.29 0.44
N THR A 273 -12.62 23.20 0.54
CA THR A 273 -12.40 24.67 0.57
C THR A 273 -12.05 25.14 1.97
#